data_0b121fc0de055edd5b3b078bbc8563d4
#
_entry.id   0b121fc0de055edd5b3b078bbc8563d4
#
_cell.length_a   1.000
_cell.length_b   1.000
_cell.length_c   1.000
_cell.angle_alpha   90.00
_cell.angle_beta   90.00
_cell.angle_gamma   90.00
#
_symmetry.space_group_name_H-M   'P 1'
#
loop_
_entity.id
_entity.type
_entity.pdbx_description
1 polymer ?
#
loop_
_entity_poly.entity_id
_entity_poly.type
_entity_poly.pdbx_seq_one_letter_code
_entity_poly.pdbx_strand_id
1 'polypeptide(L)'
;KIDIDRIVVDCDKLQNYITDFYQSERFTDPTSGDSYEYNSRILQRNEQSYRKYKKSAIKGVNYLVKEFEMKKSADAYSRSAVSKTGVLDCTKLHTYKFNEDLFKKVTILPEGKNHGLVFVLDWSGSMYNVINDTVKQLLNLLWFCKKVNIPFEVYAFTYEFLPSEEDFESVDKKILKEIQDLKEDDLYLHKSFRLLNILSHTRSNSDFENDCLNLWRLSSFTRFYGSDMIPLGLSLSGTPLNETIVALH
;
A
#
# COMPACT_ATOMS: atom_id res chain seq x y z
N LYS A 1 -7.13 22.16 -13.64
CA LYS A 1 -7.80 21.05 -12.94
C LYS A 1 -7.03 19.77 -13.28
N ILE A 2 -6.48 19.11 -12.27
CA ILE A 2 -5.72 17.87 -12.45
C ILE A 2 -6.73 16.77 -12.79
N ASP A 3 -6.47 16.02 -13.85
CA ASP A 3 -7.25 14.85 -14.22
C ASP A 3 -6.68 13.63 -13.46
N ILE A 4 -7.28 13.34 -12.31
CA ILE A 4 -6.84 12.27 -11.41
C ILE A 4 -7.01 10.90 -12.08
N ASP A 5 -8.09 10.68 -12.84
CA ASP A 5 -8.36 9.40 -13.51
C ASP A 5 -7.30 9.06 -14.55
N ARG A 6 -6.62 10.05 -15.09
CA ARG A 6 -5.50 9.87 -16.00
C ARG A 6 -4.20 9.54 -15.27
N ILE A 7 -4.01 10.08 -14.06
CA ILE A 7 -2.77 9.98 -13.30
C ILE A 7 -2.72 8.69 -12.49
N VAL A 8 -3.83 8.32 -11.86
CA VAL A 8 -3.89 7.16 -10.98
C VAL A 8 -4.21 5.90 -11.77
N VAL A 9 -3.32 4.93 -11.67
CA VAL A 9 -3.57 3.57 -12.18
C VAL A 9 -4.20 2.76 -11.05
N ASP A 10 -5.43 2.31 -11.29
CA ASP A 10 -6.21 1.52 -10.35
C ASP A 10 -5.54 0.21 -9.96
N CYS A 11 -5.71 -0.21 -8.69
CA CYS A 11 -5.07 -1.39 -8.13
C CYS A 11 -5.45 -2.67 -8.88
N ASP A 12 -6.75 -2.85 -9.21
CA ASP A 12 -7.20 -4.06 -9.91
C ASP A 12 -6.57 -4.17 -11.29
N LYS A 13 -6.55 -3.06 -12.03
CA LYS A 13 -5.95 -3.00 -13.36
C LYS A 13 -4.45 -3.27 -13.32
N LEU A 14 -3.74 -2.67 -12.37
CA LEU A 14 -2.30 -2.85 -12.22
C LEU A 14 -1.96 -4.28 -11.82
N GLN A 15 -2.66 -4.85 -10.84
CA GLN A 15 -2.40 -6.19 -10.35
C GLN A 15 -2.74 -7.27 -11.36
N ASN A 16 -3.79 -7.08 -12.16
CA ASN A 16 -4.09 -7.96 -13.29
C ASN A 16 -2.95 -7.93 -14.32
N TYR A 17 -2.46 -6.75 -14.68
CA TYR A 17 -1.34 -6.60 -15.61
C TYR A 17 -0.07 -7.32 -15.11
N ILE A 18 0.27 -7.18 -13.83
CA ILE A 18 1.44 -7.85 -13.23
C ILE A 18 1.24 -9.37 -13.18
N THR A 19 0.04 -9.82 -12.84
CA THR A 19 -0.29 -11.24 -12.75
C THR A 19 -0.25 -11.89 -14.12
N ASP A 20 -0.84 -11.26 -15.13
CA ASP A 20 -0.82 -11.74 -16.52
C ASP A 20 0.60 -11.81 -17.07
N PHE A 21 1.45 -10.84 -16.72
CA PHE A 21 2.86 -10.87 -17.09
C PHE A 21 3.56 -12.12 -16.53
N TYR A 22 3.41 -12.43 -15.23
CA TYR A 22 4.06 -13.59 -14.63
C TYR A 22 3.43 -14.93 -14.96
N GLN A 23 2.20 -14.94 -15.48
CA GLN A 23 1.50 -16.14 -15.96
C GLN A 23 1.64 -16.36 -17.48
N SER A 24 2.07 -15.33 -18.22
CA SER A 24 2.19 -15.44 -19.67
C SER A 24 3.34 -16.35 -20.10
N GLU A 25 3.14 -17.07 -21.21
CA GLU A 25 4.18 -17.86 -21.86
C GLU A 25 5.33 -17.02 -22.46
N ARG A 26 5.26 -15.68 -22.36
CA ARG A 26 6.30 -14.74 -22.84
C ARG A 26 7.63 -14.86 -22.10
N PHE A 27 7.67 -15.61 -21.01
CA PHE A 27 8.91 -16.03 -20.38
C PHE A 27 9.67 -17.09 -21.18
N THR A 28 9.14 -17.54 -22.33
CA THR A 28 9.83 -18.42 -23.24
C THR A 28 10.64 -17.61 -24.22
N ASP A 29 11.97 -17.67 -24.13
CA ASP A 29 12.84 -17.28 -25.22
C ASP A 29 12.52 -18.21 -26.42
N PRO A 30 12.01 -17.70 -27.56
CA PRO A 30 11.66 -18.52 -28.70
C PRO A 30 12.90 -19.20 -29.34
N THR A 31 14.11 -18.83 -28.93
CA THR A 31 15.37 -19.33 -29.49
C THR A 31 16.06 -20.41 -28.65
N SER A 32 15.69 -20.55 -27.39
CA SER A 32 16.25 -21.61 -26.51
C SER A 32 15.11 -22.31 -25.76
N GLY A 33 14.86 -23.57 -26.09
CA GLY A 33 13.82 -24.40 -25.43
C GLY A 33 13.99 -24.61 -23.91
N ASP A 34 15.10 -24.10 -23.34
CA ASP A 34 15.44 -24.24 -21.92
C ASP A 34 14.94 -23.07 -21.05
N SER A 35 14.53 -21.94 -21.62
CA SER A 35 14.23 -20.72 -20.88
C SER A 35 12.95 -20.80 -20.03
N TYR A 36 11.94 -21.53 -20.49
CA TYR A 36 10.66 -21.70 -19.75
C TYR A 36 10.89 -22.40 -18.40
N GLU A 37 11.65 -23.49 -18.38
CA GLU A 37 11.91 -24.23 -17.14
C GLU A 37 12.79 -23.40 -16.18
N TYR A 38 13.73 -22.63 -16.69
CA TYR A 38 14.57 -21.74 -15.90
C TYR A 38 13.75 -20.64 -15.24
N ASN A 39 12.90 -19.93 -15.95
CA ASN A 39 12.08 -18.85 -15.43
C ASN A 39 11.03 -19.37 -14.44
N SER A 40 10.41 -20.50 -14.69
CA SER A 40 9.48 -21.12 -13.74
C SER A 40 10.15 -21.52 -12.44
N ARG A 41 11.39 -22.01 -12.50
CA ARG A 41 12.20 -22.31 -11.29
C ARG A 41 12.55 -21.05 -10.50
N ILE A 42 12.85 -19.92 -11.18
CA ILE A 42 13.11 -18.63 -10.54
C ILE A 42 11.85 -18.13 -9.83
N LEU A 43 10.70 -18.14 -10.48
CA LEU A 43 9.42 -17.74 -9.89
C LEU A 43 9.09 -18.59 -8.67
N GLN A 44 9.26 -19.90 -8.74
CA GLN A 44 9.02 -20.82 -7.63
C GLN A 44 9.96 -20.55 -6.45
N ARG A 45 11.25 -20.34 -6.69
CA ARG A 45 12.21 -19.97 -5.65
C ARG A 45 11.87 -18.62 -4.99
N ASN A 46 11.46 -17.64 -5.79
CA ASN A 46 11.04 -16.33 -5.31
C ASN A 46 9.81 -16.46 -4.40
N GLU A 47 8.80 -17.22 -4.80
CA GLU A 47 7.61 -17.48 -3.99
C GLU A 47 7.95 -18.23 -2.68
N GLN A 48 8.82 -19.22 -2.72
CA GLN A 48 9.30 -19.90 -1.50
C GLN A 48 10.02 -18.92 -0.56
N SER A 49 10.83 -18.01 -1.10
CA SER A 49 11.50 -16.97 -0.34
C SER A 49 10.50 -16.02 0.32
N TYR A 50 9.48 -15.57 -0.41
CA TYR A 50 8.38 -14.78 0.12
C TYR A 50 7.66 -15.48 1.27
N ARG A 51 7.24 -16.74 1.06
CA ARG A 51 6.54 -17.54 2.08
C ARG A 51 7.38 -17.72 3.35
N LYS A 52 8.69 -17.97 3.19
CA LYS A 52 9.64 -18.08 4.31
C LYS A 52 9.73 -16.75 5.07
N TYR A 53 9.89 -15.64 4.35
CA TYR A 53 9.94 -14.32 4.95
C TYR A 53 8.64 -14.01 5.71
N LYS A 54 7.49 -14.16 5.07
CA LYS A 54 6.18 -13.93 5.67
C LYS A 54 5.99 -14.73 6.97
N LYS A 55 6.34 -16.02 6.97
CA LYS A 55 6.25 -16.88 8.17
C LYS A 55 7.06 -16.34 9.35
N SER A 56 8.24 -15.78 9.09
CA SER A 56 9.06 -15.17 10.13
C SER A 56 8.51 -13.82 10.60
N ALA A 57 8.09 -12.98 9.65
CA ALA A 57 7.61 -11.62 9.89
C ALA A 57 6.28 -11.58 10.67
N ILE A 58 5.36 -12.50 10.39
CA ILE A 58 4.03 -12.56 11.04
C ILE A 58 4.12 -12.68 12.57
N LYS A 59 5.18 -13.28 13.09
CA LYS A 59 5.38 -13.36 14.55
C LYS A 59 5.58 -11.97 15.16
N GLY A 60 6.42 -11.14 14.56
CA GLY A 60 6.64 -9.75 14.96
C GLY A 60 5.39 -8.89 14.77
N VAL A 61 4.70 -9.05 13.64
CA VAL A 61 3.43 -8.37 13.38
C VAL A 61 2.38 -8.70 14.45
N ASN A 62 2.23 -9.97 14.83
CA ASN A 62 1.29 -10.36 15.88
C ASN A 62 1.62 -9.73 17.25
N TYR A 63 2.91 -9.61 17.55
CA TYR A 63 3.33 -8.91 18.76
C TYR A 63 2.94 -7.44 18.72
N LEU A 64 3.21 -6.75 17.61
CA LEU A 64 2.82 -5.33 17.43
C LEU A 64 1.30 -5.13 17.50
N VAL A 65 0.52 -6.04 16.92
CA VAL A 65 -0.95 -6.01 17.02
C VAL A 65 -1.38 -6.09 18.48
N LYS A 66 -0.83 -7.02 19.24
CA LYS A 66 -1.16 -7.16 20.67
C LYS A 66 -0.83 -5.90 21.46
N GLU A 67 0.35 -5.32 21.26
CA GLU A 67 0.78 -4.07 21.90
C GLU A 67 -0.15 -2.90 21.53
N PHE A 68 -0.51 -2.81 20.25
CA PHE A 68 -1.42 -1.78 19.75
C PHE A 68 -2.81 -1.88 20.39
N GLU A 69 -3.40 -3.08 20.41
CA GLU A 69 -4.72 -3.29 21.00
C GLU A 69 -4.73 -3.02 22.51
N MET A 70 -3.66 -3.38 23.24
CA MET A 70 -3.52 -3.04 24.65
C MET A 70 -3.47 -1.52 24.86
N LYS A 71 -2.67 -0.80 24.08
CA LYS A 71 -2.60 0.68 24.17
C LYS A 71 -3.92 1.32 23.79
N LYS A 72 -4.56 0.87 22.70
CA LYS A 72 -5.88 1.35 22.26
C LYS A 72 -6.93 1.19 23.37
N SER A 73 -6.96 0.02 24.00
CA SER A 73 -7.86 -0.26 25.11
C SER A 73 -7.58 0.62 26.34
N ALA A 74 -6.30 0.81 26.69
CA ALA A 74 -5.91 1.68 27.79
C ALA A 74 -6.28 3.15 27.53
N ASP A 75 -6.05 3.65 26.31
CA ASP A 75 -6.45 5.01 25.92
C ASP A 75 -7.96 5.21 25.90
N ALA A 76 -8.71 4.21 25.41
CA ALA A 76 -10.17 4.24 25.45
C ALA A 76 -10.68 4.29 26.89
N TYR A 77 -10.09 3.49 27.79
CA TYR A 77 -10.43 3.50 29.21
C TYR A 77 -10.08 4.82 29.88
N SER A 78 -8.92 5.42 29.61
CA SER A 78 -8.51 6.71 30.16
C SER A 78 -9.43 7.87 29.74
N ARG A 79 -10.03 7.76 28.54
CA ARG A 79 -10.99 8.76 28.03
C ARG A 79 -12.44 8.41 28.34
N SER A 80 -12.68 7.30 29.04
CA SER A 80 -14.03 6.89 29.41
C SER A 80 -14.66 7.88 30.39
N ALA A 81 -15.91 8.25 30.16
CA ALA A 81 -16.68 9.05 31.08
C ALA A 81 -17.66 8.13 31.84
N VAL A 82 -17.73 8.32 33.14
CA VAL A 82 -18.76 7.67 33.96
C VAL A 82 -19.99 8.58 33.98
N SER A 83 -21.07 8.16 33.34
CA SER A 83 -22.33 8.88 33.43
C SER A 83 -23.28 8.15 34.38
N LYS A 84 -24.01 8.92 35.14
CA LYS A 84 -25.13 8.39 35.96
C LYS A 84 -26.30 8.14 35.00
N THR A 85 -26.84 6.91 35.00
CA THR A 85 -28.06 6.61 34.27
C THR A 85 -29.27 7.07 35.05
N GLY A 86 -30.42 7.24 34.41
CA GLY A 86 -31.70 7.46 35.08
C GLY A 86 -32.29 6.21 35.80
N VAL A 87 -31.52 5.11 35.85
CA VAL A 87 -31.96 3.85 36.48
C VAL A 87 -31.41 3.75 37.88
N LEU A 88 -32.28 3.58 38.85
CA LEU A 88 -31.91 3.42 40.29
C LEU A 88 -31.11 2.13 40.48
N ASP A 89 -30.05 2.21 41.27
CA ASP A 89 -29.34 1.04 41.76
C ASP A 89 -30.01 0.51 43.04
N CYS A 90 -30.83 -0.52 42.85
CA CYS A 90 -31.58 -1.11 43.96
C CYS A 90 -30.72 -1.61 45.12
N THR A 91 -29.44 -1.94 44.85
CA THR A 91 -28.51 -2.38 45.89
C THR A 91 -28.05 -1.24 46.80
N LYS A 92 -28.14 0.01 46.34
CA LYS A 92 -27.76 1.21 47.06
C LYS A 92 -28.92 1.99 47.66
N LEU A 93 -30.17 1.58 47.40
CA LEU A 93 -31.36 2.26 47.87
C LEU A 93 -31.41 2.41 49.39
N HIS A 94 -30.87 1.46 50.14
CA HIS A 94 -30.83 1.53 51.62
C HIS A 94 -29.95 2.67 52.14
N THR A 95 -29.06 3.22 51.29
CA THR A 95 -28.14 4.32 51.69
C THR A 95 -28.71 5.69 51.31
N TYR A 96 -29.96 5.82 50.85
CA TYR A 96 -30.53 7.05 50.30
C TYR A 96 -30.42 8.29 51.23
N LYS A 97 -30.35 8.08 52.54
CA LYS A 97 -30.23 9.16 53.54
C LYS A 97 -28.83 9.76 53.61
N PHE A 98 -27.82 9.04 53.14
CA PHE A 98 -26.41 9.40 53.30
C PHE A 98 -25.62 9.41 52.01
N ASN A 99 -26.19 8.94 50.92
CA ASN A 99 -25.50 8.79 49.65
C ASN A 99 -26.37 9.34 48.50
N GLU A 100 -25.89 10.37 47.85
CA GLU A 100 -26.54 10.96 46.68
C GLU A 100 -26.37 10.12 45.41
N ASP A 101 -25.46 9.11 45.38
CA ASP A 101 -25.05 8.32 44.24
C ASP A 101 -25.91 7.05 44.08
N LEU A 102 -27.23 7.24 43.93
CA LEU A 102 -28.21 6.20 43.93
C LEU A 102 -28.50 5.63 42.52
N PHE A 103 -27.92 6.20 41.46
CA PHE A 103 -28.12 5.78 40.10
C PHE A 103 -27.02 4.85 39.63
N LYS A 104 -27.37 3.88 38.78
CA LYS A 104 -26.39 3.01 38.09
C LYS A 104 -25.45 3.86 37.28
N LYS A 105 -24.15 3.57 37.39
CA LYS A 105 -23.10 4.19 36.58
C LYS A 105 -22.84 3.33 35.35
N VAL A 106 -22.81 3.96 34.17
CA VAL A 106 -22.40 3.33 32.91
C VAL A 106 -21.15 4.02 32.42
N THR A 107 -20.13 3.23 32.11
CA THR A 107 -18.92 3.72 31.47
C THR A 107 -19.19 3.86 29.98
N ILE A 108 -19.14 5.08 29.47
CA ILE A 108 -19.26 5.38 28.05
C ILE A 108 -17.86 5.44 27.49
N LEU A 109 -17.53 4.51 26.61
CA LEU A 109 -16.29 4.50 25.85
C LEU A 109 -16.50 5.35 24.58
N PRO A 110 -15.69 6.38 24.34
CA PRO A 110 -15.78 7.12 23.10
C PRO A 110 -15.40 6.21 21.93
N GLU A 111 -16.20 6.25 20.86
CA GLU A 111 -15.83 5.56 19.62
C GLU A 111 -14.55 6.14 19.04
N GLY A 112 -13.54 5.31 18.95
CA GLY A 112 -12.29 5.67 18.28
C GLY A 112 -12.49 5.71 16.77
N LYS A 113 -12.26 6.85 16.14
CA LYS A 113 -12.22 6.93 14.66
C LYS A 113 -10.88 6.38 14.20
N ASN A 114 -10.90 5.39 13.31
CA ASN A 114 -9.70 4.94 12.62
C ASN A 114 -9.39 5.93 11.50
N HIS A 115 -8.15 6.43 11.49
CA HIS A 115 -7.65 7.19 10.37
C HIS A 115 -7.09 6.22 9.32
N GLY A 116 -7.35 6.48 8.04
CA GLY A 116 -6.73 5.76 6.94
C GLY A 116 -5.24 6.16 6.81
N LEU A 117 -4.44 5.27 6.23
CA LEU A 117 -3.02 5.51 5.94
C LEU A 117 -2.79 5.47 4.43
N VAL A 118 -2.04 6.42 3.93
CA VAL A 118 -1.55 6.42 2.56
C VAL A 118 -0.04 6.21 2.63
N PHE A 119 0.44 5.15 1.99
CA PHE A 119 1.85 4.86 1.85
C PHE A 119 2.30 5.25 0.45
N VAL A 120 3.36 6.00 0.36
CA VAL A 120 4.00 6.32 -0.92
C VAL A 120 5.35 5.61 -0.95
N LEU A 121 5.48 4.64 -1.84
CA LEU A 121 6.71 3.90 -2.06
C LEU A 121 7.56 4.63 -3.08
N ASP A 122 8.77 4.99 -2.68
CA ASP A 122 9.75 5.55 -3.60
C ASP A 122 10.20 4.47 -4.60
N TRP A 123 9.78 4.65 -5.86
CA TRP A 123 10.07 3.73 -6.97
C TRP A 123 11.12 4.32 -7.91
N SER A 124 12.07 5.05 -7.36
CA SER A 124 13.15 5.71 -8.12
C SER A 124 14.35 4.79 -8.33
N GLY A 125 15.17 5.10 -9.36
CA GLY A 125 16.39 4.36 -9.68
C GLY A 125 17.41 4.29 -8.54
N SER A 126 17.46 5.30 -7.67
CA SER A 126 18.34 5.32 -6.49
C SER A 126 18.00 4.23 -5.46
N MET A 127 16.76 3.72 -5.47
CA MET A 127 16.29 2.68 -4.56
C MET A 127 16.77 1.27 -4.93
N TYR A 128 17.44 1.09 -6.05
CA TYR A 128 17.87 -0.22 -6.59
C TYR A 128 18.46 -1.17 -5.53
N ASN A 129 19.34 -0.67 -4.68
CA ASN A 129 20.02 -1.48 -3.66
C ASN A 129 19.16 -1.76 -2.40
N VAL A 130 18.15 -0.95 -2.13
CA VAL A 130 17.38 -0.97 -0.88
C VAL A 130 15.90 -1.32 -1.06
N ILE A 131 15.40 -1.31 -2.29
CA ILE A 131 13.98 -1.50 -2.58
C ILE A 131 13.40 -2.79 -1.98
N ASN A 132 14.14 -3.89 -2.02
CA ASN A 132 13.69 -5.16 -1.45
C ASN A 132 13.51 -5.08 0.07
N ASP A 133 14.41 -4.38 0.77
CA ASP A 133 14.31 -4.22 2.22
C ASP A 133 13.22 -3.21 2.59
N THR A 134 13.01 -2.18 1.79
CA THR A 134 11.90 -1.23 1.91
C THR A 134 10.55 -1.95 1.74
N VAL A 135 10.42 -2.80 0.72
CA VAL A 135 9.21 -3.62 0.50
C VAL A 135 8.96 -4.57 1.66
N LYS A 136 9.98 -5.18 2.25
CA LYS A 136 9.83 -6.02 3.45
C LYS A 136 9.24 -5.23 4.63
N GLN A 137 9.73 -4.01 4.86
CA GLN A 137 9.20 -3.14 5.92
C GLN A 137 7.76 -2.72 5.63
N LEU A 138 7.47 -2.33 4.40
CA LEU A 138 6.12 -2.00 3.95
C LEU A 138 5.15 -3.16 4.19
N LEU A 139 5.49 -4.38 3.74
CA LEU A 139 4.64 -5.56 3.94
C LEU A 139 4.35 -5.84 5.42
N ASN A 140 5.33 -5.64 6.32
CA ASN A 140 5.10 -5.77 7.76
C ASN A 140 4.05 -4.78 8.26
N LEU A 141 4.12 -3.52 7.81
CA LEU A 141 3.16 -2.48 8.16
C LEU A 141 1.76 -2.79 7.60
N LEU A 142 1.69 -3.27 6.36
CA LEU A 142 0.41 -3.61 5.72
C LEU A 142 -0.28 -4.80 6.39
N TRP A 143 0.47 -5.86 6.73
CA TRP A 143 -0.09 -6.98 7.49
C TRP A 143 -0.55 -6.55 8.88
N PHE A 144 0.16 -5.61 9.52
CA PHE A 144 -0.28 -4.98 10.76
C PHE A 144 -1.58 -4.21 10.56
N CYS A 145 -1.65 -3.29 9.58
CA CYS A 145 -2.84 -2.49 9.29
C CYS A 145 -4.06 -3.37 8.98
N LYS A 146 -3.87 -4.42 8.15
CA LYS A 146 -4.94 -5.38 7.82
C LYS A 146 -5.48 -6.08 9.08
N LYS A 147 -4.61 -6.44 10.04
CA LYS A 147 -5.01 -7.12 11.28
C LYS A 147 -5.75 -6.22 12.27
N VAL A 148 -5.38 -4.95 12.34
CA VAL A 148 -6.01 -3.97 13.24
C VAL A 148 -7.14 -3.19 12.58
N ASN A 149 -7.52 -3.56 11.33
CA ASN A 149 -8.56 -2.92 10.54
C ASN A 149 -8.33 -1.41 10.34
N ILE A 150 -7.09 -1.02 10.08
CA ILE A 150 -6.77 0.34 9.65
C ILE A 150 -6.83 0.36 8.12
N PRO A 151 -7.68 1.21 7.50
CA PRO A 151 -7.71 1.36 6.05
C PRO A 151 -6.38 1.89 5.53
N PHE A 152 -5.93 1.40 4.38
CA PHE A 152 -4.70 1.87 3.76
C PHE A 152 -4.76 1.78 2.24
N GLU A 153 -3.97 2.65 1.60
CA GLU A 153 -3.67 2.62 0.18
C GLU A 153 -2.17 2.77 -0.01
N VAL A 154 -1.62 2.06 -0.98
CA VAL A 154 -0.19 2.09 -1.30
C VAL A 154 0.01 2.55 -2.74
N TYR A 155 0.71 3.64 -2.91
CA TYR A 155 1.05 4.18 -4.21
C TYR A 155 2.57 4.11 -4.44
N ALA A 156 2.94 3.86 -5.69
CA ALA A 156 4.28 4.17 -6.19
C ALA A 156 4.16 5.14 -7.35
N PHE A 157 5.19 5.89 -7.62
CA PHE A 157 5.23 6.84 -8.71
C PHE A 157 6.17 6.38 -9.82
N THR A 158 5.82 6.69 -11.07
CA THR A 158 6.68 6.40 -12.22
C THR A 158 6.44 7.39 -13.34
N TYR A 159 7.42 7.51 -14.25
CA TYR A 159 7.27 8.16 -15.55
C TYR A 159 7.19 7.17 -16.73
N GLU A 160 7.34 5.89 -16.48
CA GLU A 160 7.50 4.87 -17.53
C GLU A 160 6.23 4.08 -17.84
N PHE A 161 5.24 4.08 -16.95
CA PHE A 161 4.01 3.32 -17.16
C PHE A 161 3.09 4.03 -18.15
N LEU A 162 3.13 3.60 -19.41
CA LEU A 162 2.25 4.06 -20.47
C LEU A 162 1.26 2.96 -20.87
N PRO A 163 -0.04 3.25 -20.94
CA PRO A 163 -1.07 2.25 -21.27
C PRO A 163 -1.07 1.78 -22.72
N SER A 164 -0.34 2.45 -23.63
CA SER A 164 -0.25 2.08 -25.04
C SER A 164 1.10 2.46 -25.66
N GLU A 165 1.56 1.64 -26.61
CA GLU A 165 2.84 1.83 -27.31
C GLU A 165 2.87 3.06 -28.25
N GLU A 166 1.76 3.73 -28.48
CA GLU A 166 1.62 4.79 -29.47
C GLU A 166 2.21 6.15 -29.05
N ASP A 167 2.62 6.34 -27.78
CA ASP A 167 2.93 7.67 -27.27
C ASP A 167 4.42 8.03 -27.14
N PHE A 168 5.36 7.12 -27.39
CA PHE A 168 6.78 7.39 -27.07
C PHE A 168 7.44 8.44 -27.98
N GLU A 169 7.19 8.47 -29.28
CA GLU A 169 7.90 9.40 -30.19
C GLU A 169 7.29 10.81 -30.31
N SER A 170 6.00 10.95 -29.99
CA SER A 170 5.33 12.26 -30.11
C SER A 170 5.42 13.11 -28.83
N VAL A 171 5.82 12.48 -27.73
CA VAL A 171 5.76 13.07 -26.37
C VAL A 171 6.81 14.16 -26.18
N ASP A 172 8.06 13.92 -26.59
CA ASP A 172 9.18 14.84 -26.25
C ASP A 172 9.05 16.23 -26.88
N LYS A 173 8.62 16.31 -28.13
CA LYS A 173 8.49 17.61 -28.83
C LYS A 173 7.31 18.46 -28.31
N LYS A 174 6.21 17.81 -27.91
CA LYS A 174 5.07 18.48 -27.30
C LYS A 174 5.36 18.95 -25.88
N ILE A 175 6.10 18.15 -25.12
CA ILE A 175 6.52 18.47 -23.75
C ILE A 175 7.41 19.71 -23.71
N LEU A 176 8.41 19.80 -24.59
CA LEU A 176 9.28 20.98 -24.65
C LEU A 176 8.51 22.27 -24.93
N LYS A 177 7.50 22.20 -25.77
CA LYS A 177 6.66 23.36 -26.08
C LYS A 177 5.76 23.76 -24.90
N GLU A 178 5.16 22.79 -24.20
CA GLU A 178 4.34 23.03 -23.02
C GLU A 178 5.15 23.61 -21.86
N ILE A 179 6.41 23.18 -21.68
CA ILE A 179 7.31 23.73 -20.64
C ILE A 179 7.67 25.19 -20.95
N GLN A 180 7.84 25.54 -22.24
CA GLN A 180 8.15 26.92 -22.64
C GLN A 180 6.98 27.90 -22.43
N ASP A 181 5.75 27.41 -22.40
CA ASP A 181 4.53 28.22 -22.21
C ASP A 181 4.14 28.38 -20.72
N LEU A 182 4.87 27.74 -19.77
CA LEU A 182 4.61 27.86 -18.33
C LEU A 182 4.91 29.27 -17.80
N LYS A 183 4.01 29.76 -16.96
CA LYS A 183 4.19 31.02 -16.22
C LYS A 183 4.75 30.72 -14.83
N GLU A 184 5.31 31.76 -14.21
CA GLU A 184 5.66 31.73 -12.79
C GLU A 184 4.41 31.35 -11.98
N ASP A 185 4.52 30.36 -11.09
CA ASP A 185 3.44 29.76 -10.29
C ASP A 185 2.55 28.72 -11.01
N ASP A 186 2.79 28.38 -12.26
CA ASP A 186 2.09 27.27 -12.91
C ASP A 186 2.66 25.92 -12.44
N LEU A 187 1.78 24.99 -12.08
CA LEU A 187 2.15 23.61 -11.78
C LEU A 187 2.17 22.78 -13.07
N TYR A 188 3.34 22.25 -13.39
CA TYR A 188 3.48 21.31 -14.50
C TYR A 188 3.52 19.87 -13.98
N LEU A 189 2.58 19.05 -14.44
CA LEU A 189 2.61 17.61 -14.27
C LEU A 189 3.02 16.95 -15.58
N HIS A 190 4.14 16.24 -15.55
CA HIS A 190 4.63 15.52 -16.73
C HIS A 190 3.56 14.55 -17.27
N LYS A 191 3.37 14.51 -18.60
CA LYS A 191 2.32 13.67 -19.21
C LYS A 191 2.46 12.18 -18.93
N SER A 192 3.71 11.73 -18.76
CA SER A 192 4.02 10.34 -18.41
C SER A 192 3.93 10.04 -16.92
N PHE A 193 3.71 11.06 -16.06
CA PHE A 193 3.57 10.84 -14.62
C PHE A 193 2.36 9.97 -14.31
N ARG A 194 2.60 8.92 -13.54
CA ARG A 194 1.55 8.01 -13.05
C ARG A 194 1.79 7.68 -11.58
N LEU A 195 0.69 7.60 -10.87
CA LEU A 195 0.60 7.00 -9.54
C LEU A 195 0.02 5.60 -9.67
N LEU A 196 0.82 4.62 -9.35
CA LEU A 196 0.43 3.21 -9.38
C LEU A 196 -0.14 2.83 -8.03
N ASN A 197 -1.43 2.55 -7.93
CA ASN A 197 -2.01 1.96 -6.72
C ASN A 197 -1.63 0.49 -6.66
N ILE A 198 -0.57 0.17 -5.90
CA ILE A 198 0.00 -1.18 -5.86
C ILE A 198 -0.78 -2.10 -4.92
N LEU A 199 -1.26 -1.57 -3.79
CA LEU A 199 -1.97 -2.35 -2.78
C LEU A 199 -3.07 -1.51 -2.15
N SER A 200 -4.25 -2.10 -2.01
CA SER A 200 -5.41 -1.48 -1.36
C SER A 200 -5.97 -2.37 -0.25
N HIS A 201 -6.46 -1.74 0.81
CA HIS A 201 -7.14 -2.45 1.90
C HIS A 201 -8.48 -3.06 1.48
N THR A 202 -9.10 -2.53 0.41
CA THR A 202 -10.39 -2.98 -0.12
C THR A 202 -10.33 -4.34 -0.81
N ARG A 203 -9.13 -4.79 -1.18
CA ARG A 203 -8.89 -6.08 -1.83
C ARG A 203 -9.30 -7.25 -0.94
N SER A 204 -9.86 -8.30 -1.55
CA SER A 204 -10.12 -9.55 -0.84
C SER A 204 -8.85 -10.09 -0.19
N ASN A 205 -8.97 -10.95 0.81
CA ASN A 205 -7.78 -11.52 1.46
C ASN A 205 -6.92 -12.33 0.50
N SER A 206 -7.53 -13.04 -0.44
CA SER A 206 -6.83 -13.83 -1.46
C SER A 206 -6.06 -12.92 -2.43
N ASP A 207 -6.74 -11.89 -2.93
CA ASP A 207 -6.15 -10.95 -3.90
C ASP A 207 -5.04 -10.14 -3.24
N PHE A 208 -5.26 -9.66 -2.02
CA PHE A 208 -4.24 -8.96 -1.25
C PHE A 208 -2.96 -9.80 -1.06
N GLU A 209 -3.10 -11.10 -0.81
CA GLU A 209 -1.93 -11.99 -0.69
C GLU A 209 -1.18 -12.15 -2.01
N ASN A 210 -1.91 -12.24 -3.11
CA ASN A 210 -1.32 -12.31 -4.45
C ASN A 210 -0.62 -10.98 -4.81
N ASP A 211 -1.25 -9.85 -4.49
CA ASP A 211 -0.70 -8.52 -4.70
C ASP A 211 0.60 -8.30 -3.89
N CYS A 212 0.62 -8.77 -2.65
CA CYS A 212 1.85 -8.77 -1.83
C CYS A 212 2.97 -9.61 -2.46
N LEU A 213 2.64 -10.78 -3.04
CA LEU A 213 3.59 -11.62 -3.75
C LEU A 213 4.09 -10.93 -5.03
N ASN A 214 3.21 -10.26 -5.77
CA ASN A 214 3.59 -9.51 -6.96
C ASN A 214 4.55 -8.36 -6.63
N LEU A 215 4.28 -7.59 -5.57
CA LEU A 215 5.19 -6.54 -5.11
C LEU A 215 6.55 -7.11 -4.65
N TRP A 216 6.52 -8.26 -3.98
CA TRP A 216 7.76 -8.98 -3.62
C TRP A 216 8.55 -9.41 -4.86
N ARG A 217 7.89 -9.93 -5.90
CA ARG A 217 8.53 -10.29 -7.17
C ARG A 217 9.17 -9.09 -7.83
N LEU A 218 8.44 -7.99 -8.00
CA LEU A 218 8.97 -6.75 -8.57
C LEU A 218 10.23 -6.29 -7.86
N SER A 219 10.21 -6.19 -6.53
CA SER A 219 11.37 -5.73 -5.75
C SER A 219 12.58 -6.68 -5.82
N SER A 220 12.32 -7.99 -5.87
CA SER A 220 13.38 -9.01 -5.94
C SER A 220 14.00 -9.05 -7.32
N PHE A 221 13.20 -8.96 -8.37
CA PHE A 221 13.68 -9.06 -9.74
C PHE A 221 14.42 -7.79 -10.17
N THR A 222 13.99 -6.63 -9.74
CA THR A 222 14.75 -5.38 -9.92
C THR A 222 16.18 -5.53 -9.46
N ARG A 223 16.42 -6.18 -8.32
CA ARG A 223 17.77 -6.29 -7.73
C ARG A 223 18.62 -7.43 -8.31
N PHE A 224 18.00 -8.56 -8.66
CA PHE A 224 18.76 -9.81 -8.86
C PHE A 224 18.74 -10.36 -10.29
N TYR A 225 17.77 -9.97 -11.13
CA TYR A 225 17.52 -10.67 -12.39
C TYR A 225 17.42 -9.75 -13.64
N GLY A 226 17.57 -8.43 -13.49
CA GLY A 226 17.54 -7.51 -14.61
C GLY A 226 16.12 -7.18 -15.11
N SER A 227 16.05 -6.44 -16.23
CA SER A 227 14.81 -5.87 -16.77
C SER A 227 13.82 -6.90 -17.31
N ASP A 228 14.28 -8.06 -17.76
CA ASP A 228 13.44 -9.05 -18.46
C ASP A 228 12.40 -9.72 -17.56
N MET A 229 12.62 -9.67 -16.23
CA MET A 229 11.71 -10.19 -15.23
C MET A 229 10.76 -9.13 -14.65
N ILE A 230 10.78 -7.91 -15.19
CA ILE A 230 9.95 -6.79 -14.75
C ILE A 230 8.97 -6.44 -15.87
N PRO A 231 7.65 -6.32 -15.58
CA PRO A 231 6.69 -5.87 -16.56
C PRO A 231 7.07 -4.49 -17.12
N LEU A 232 6.79 -4.27 -18.39
CA LEU A 232 7.08 -3.01 -19.07
C LEU A 232 6.45 -1.83 -18.30
N GLY A 233 7.24 -0.78 -18.10
CA GLY A 233 6.79 0.42 -17.40
C GLY A 233 6.79 0.33 -15.86
N LEU A 234 7.23 -0.79 -15.29
CA LEU A 234 7.36 -0.97 -13.84
C LEU A 234 8.81 -1.00 -13.35
N SER A 235 9.75 -0.64 -14.19
CA SER A 235 11.16 -0.46 -13.80
C SER A 235 11.31 0.75 -12.87
N LEU A 236 12.35 0.75 -12.04
CA LEU A 236 12.71 1.93 -11.24
C LEU A 236 13.13 3.06 -12.17
N SER A 237 12.55 4.25 -11.99
CA SER A 237 12.79 5.37 -12.89
C SER A 237 13.08 6.68 -12.16
N GLY A 238 12.58 7.82 -12.66
CA GLY A 238 12.76 9.14 -12.06
C GLY A 238 12.04 9.31 -10.71
N THR A 239 12.24 10.46 -10.08
CA THR A 239 11.71 10.76 -8.74
C THR A 239 10.73 11.94 -8.78
N PRO A 240 9.48 11.76 -9.29
CA PRO A 240 8.47 12.81 -9.33
C PRO A 240 7.79 13.01 -7.96
N LEU A 241 8.57 13.34 -6.93
CA LEU A 241 8.04 13.46 -5.56
C LEU A 241 7.11 14.66 -5.41
N ASN A 242 7.43 15.80 -6.03
CA ASN A 242 6.59 17.00 -5.96
C ASN A 242 5.23 16.76 -6.62
N GLU A 243 5.24 16.15 -7.80
CA GLU A 243 4.03 15.79 -8.54
C GLU A 243 3.17 14.80 -7.72
N THR A 244 3.83 13.87 -7.06
CA THR A 244 3.17 12.87 -6.20
C THR A 244 2.45 13.53 -5.02
N ILE A 245 3.13 14.46 -4.32
CA ILE A 245 2.52 15.17 -3.17
C ILE A 245 1.31 15.97 -3.63
N VAL A 246 1.43 16.66 -4.75
CA VAL A 246 0.32 17.48 -5.30
C VAL A 246 -0.84 16.61 -5.77
N ALA A 247 -0.57 15.44 -6.35
CA ALA A 247 -1.63 14.54 -6.83
C ALA A 247 -2.38 13.84 -5.70
N LEU A 248 -1.75 13.69 -4.52
CA LEU A 248 -2.35 13.05 -3.34
C LEU A 248 -3.08 14.04 -2.40
N HIS A 249 -2.90 15.35 -2.61
CA HIS A 249 -3.56 16.42 -1.85
C HIS A 249 -4.95 16.72 -2.42
#